data_ae50ea117f94ad30b74a22f984154dd0
#
_entry.id   ae50ea117f94ad30b74a22f984154dd0
#
_cell.length_a   1.000
_cell.length_b   1.000
_cell.length_c   1.000
_cell.angle_alpha   90.00
_cell.angle_beta   90.00
_cell.angle_gamma   90.00
#
_symmetry.space_group_name_H-M   'P 1'
#
loop_
_entity.id
_entity.type
_entity.pdbx_description
1 polymer ?
#
loop_
_entity_poly.entity_id
_entity_poly.type
_entity_poly.pdbx_seq_one_letter_code
_entity_poly.pdbx_strand_id
1 'polypeptide(L)'
;TLLASSAASDVYKRQQSNSVDLSDKGREALSPDNMDAFTIPDLGELLSDIDDKNLSDDQKQLEKEKVYKLHSERSSKIHYLSQLLKAYTLFDKDVEYVVQNGQVLIVDEFTGRVLPGRRFSGGLHQALEAKENVKIEKETQTLASITIQNYFRMYDKLSGMTGTADTEAAEFEKIYNLGVTVIPTHRSIKRNDFN
;
A
#
# COMPACT_ATOMS: atom_id res chain seq x y z
N THR A 1 -4.42 13.26 -24.26
CA THR A 1 -5.72 12.65 -24.57
C THR A 1 -5.63 11.55 -25.64
N LEU A 2 -4.66 11.56 -26.54
CA LEU A 2 -4.45 10.51 -27.56
C LEU A 2 -3.74 9.26 -27.02
N LEU A 3 -2.95 9.35 -25.95
CA LEU A 3 -2.33 8.21 -25.28
C LEU A 3 -3.33 7.35 -24.49
N ALA A 4 -4.42 7.93 -23.99
CA ALA A 4 -5.41 7.21 -23.20
C ALA A 4 -6.33 6.30 -24.01
N SER A 5 -6.61 6.62 -25.28
CA SER A 5 -7.51 5.80 -26.13
C SER A 5 -6.79 4.63 -26.83
N SER A 6 -5.48 4.76 -27.07
CA SER A 6 -4.63 3.68 -27.61
C SER A 6 -4.18 2.70 -26.52
N ALA A 7 -3.93 3.20 -25.31
CA ALA A 7 -3.44 2.40 -24.18
C ALA A 7 -4.45 1.36 -23.66
N ALA A 8 -5.74 1.53 -23.89
CA ALA A 8 -6.75 0.59 -23.39
C ALA A 8 -6.69 -0.80 -24.03
N SER A 9 -6.14 -0.93 -25.25
CA SER A 9 -5.93 -2.22 -25.92
C SER A 9 -4.60 -2.88 -25.54
N ASP A 10 -3.67 -2.12 -24.96
CA ASP A 10 -2.30 -2.53 -24.68
C ASP A 10 -2.08 -2.91 -23.21
N VAL A 11 -3.13 -2.76 -22.39
CA VAL A 11 -3.16 -3.09 -20.96
C VAL A 11 -4.07 -4.27 -20.70
N TYR A 12 -3.56 -5.30 -20.05
CA TYR A 12 -4.34 -6.46 -19.63
C TYR A 12 -4.92 -6.24 -18.23
N LYS A 13 -6.24 -6.00 -18.15
CA LYS A 13 -6.97 -5.81 -16.89
C LYS A 13 -7.56 -7.14 -16.42
N ARG A 14 -7.08 -7.71 -15.33
CA ARG A 14 -7.72 -8.82 -14.63
C ARG A 14 -8.72 -8.29 -13.60
N GLN A 15 -10.01 -8.30 -13.92
CA GLN A 15 -11.06 -7.82 -13.03
C GLN A 15 -11.16 -8.57 -11.70
N GLN A 16 -10.83 -9.86 -11.66
CA GLN A 16 -10.90 -10.67 -10.43
C GLN A 16 -9.77 -10.44 -9.43
N SER A 17 -8.63 -9.91 -9.87
CA SER A 17 -7.45 -9.76 -9.01
C SER A 17 -7.03 -8.30 -8.77
N ASN A 18 -7.79 -7.32 -9.28
CA ASN A 18 -7.40 -5.89 -9.26
C ASN A 18 -5.95 -5.67 -9.71
N SER A 19 -5.47 -6.49 -10.64
CA SER A 19 -4.12 -6.40 -11.19
C SER A 19 -4.17 -5.90 -12.62
N VAL A 20 -3.20 -5.07 -12.95
CA VAL A 20 -3.01 -4.49 -14.28
C VAL A 20 -1.59 -4.78 -14.69
N ASP A 21 -1.44 -5.36 -15.88
CA ASP A 21 -0.13 -5.62 -16.47
C ASP A 21 -0.08 -5.09 -17.90
N LEU A 22 1.14 -4.79 -18.36
CA LEU A 22 1.38 -4.44 -19.75
C LEU A 22 1.32 -5.68 -20.63
N SER A 23 0.60 -5.56 -21.74
CA SER A 23 0.71 -6.52 -22.83
C SER A 23 2.05 -6.39 -23.55
N ASP A 24 2.42 -7.38 -24.38
CA ASP A 24 3.64 -7.31 -25.18
C ASP A 24 3.63 -6.10 -26.13
N LYS A 25 2.48 -5.76 -26.69
CA LYS A 25 2.30 -4.54 -27.49
C LYS A 25 2.51 -3.27 -26.69
N GLY A 26 2.07 -3.23 -25.42
CA GLY A 26 2.30 -2.10 -24.54
C GLY A 26 3.78 -1.92 -24.20
N ARG A 27 4.52 -3.01 -24.02
CA ARG A 27 5.99 -2.98 -23.81
C ARG A 27 6.72 -2.45 -25.04
N GLU A 28 6.34 -2.91 -26.24
CA GLU A 28 6.90 -2.45 -27.50
C GLU A 28 6.64 -0.95 -27.75
N ALA A 29 5.42 -0.49 -27.43
CA ALA A 29 5.06 0.93 -27.57
C ALA A 29 5.82 1.85 -26.61
N LEU A 30 6.13 1.39 -25.39
CA LEU A 30 6.86 2.17 -24.39
C LEU A 30 8.37 2.20 -24.60
N SER A 31 8.96 1.19 -25.21
CA SER A 31 10.38 1.11 -25.48
C SER A 31 10.67 0.32 -26.75
N PRO A 32 10.46 0.95 -27.93
CA PRO A 32 10.68 0.28 -29.22
C PRO A 32 12.11 -0.23 -29.41
N ASP A 33 13.07 0.47 -28.83
CA ASP A 33 14.51 0.17 -28.98
C ASP A 33 15.06 -0.81 -27.92
N ASN A 34 14.27 -1.11 -26.86
CA ASN A 34 14.75 -1.97 -25.78
C ASN A 34 13.59 -2.68 -25.06
N MET A 35 13.09 -3.75 -25.66
CA MET A 35 12.01 -4.57 -25.10
C MET A 35 12.36 -5.17 -23.74
N ASP A 36 13.66 -5.39 -23.46
CA ASP A 36 14.12 -5.93 -22.17
C ASP A 36 14.12 -4.92 -21.04
N ALA A 37 13.86 -3.64 -21.31
CA ALA A 37 13.82 -2.60 -20.28
C ALA A 37 12.74 -2.86 -19.21
N PHE A 38 11.67 -3.60 -19.58
CA PHE A 38 10.54 -3.96 -18.73
C PHE A 38 10.51 -5.46 -18.38
N THR A 39 11.65 -6.13 -18.54
CA THR A 39 11.83 -7.53 -18.12
C THR A 39 12.84 -7.57 -16.97
N ILE A 40 12.49 -8.25 -15.88
CA ILE A 40 13.43 -8.47 -14.79
C ILE A 40 14.31 -9.66 -15.20
N PRO A 41 15.63 -9.47 -15.36
CA PRO A 41 16.52 -10.57 -15.67
C PRO A 41 16.58 -11.55 -14.48
N ASP A 42 16.78 -12.81 -14.78
CA ASP A 42 17.02 -13.81 -13.73
C ASP A 42 18.34 -13.53 -13.04
N LEU A 43 18.25 -13.12 -11.78
CA LEU A 43 19.42 -12.77 -10.96
C LEU A 43 20.31 -14.00 -10.72
N GLY A 44 19.71 -15.19 -10.59
CA GLY A 44 20.44 -16.43 -10.35
C GLY A 44 21.31 -16.81 -11.55
N GLU A 45 20.76 -16.73 -12.76
CA GLU A 45 21.48 -17.00 -14.01
C GLU A 45 22.65 -16.01 -14.21
N LEU A 46 22.39 -14.72 -14.04
CA LEU A 46 23.44 -13.70 -14.19
C LEU A 46 24.56 -13.80 -13.16
N LEU A 47 24.25 -14.19 -11.93
CA LEU A 47 25.26 -14.39 -10.89
C LEU A 47 26.09 -15.67 -11.14
N SER A 48 25.45 -16.75 -11.59
CA SER A 48 26.12 -17.98 -11.98
C SER A 48 27.10 -17.75 -13.13
N ASP A 49 26.69 -17.02 -14.15
CA ASP A 49 27.55 -16.64 -15.29
C ASP A 49 28.79 -15.85 -14.86
N ILE A 50 28.67 -15.03 -13.80
CA ILE A 50 29.83 -14.29 -13.26
C ILE A 50 30.77 -15.23 -12.50
N ASP A 51 30.22 -16.17 -11.74
CA ASP A 51 31.02 -17.12 -10.95
C ASP A 51 31.80 -18.08 -11.85
N ASP A 52 31.24 -18.43 -13.02
CA ASP A 52 31.90 -19.31 -14.03
C ASP A 52 32.98 -18.59 -14.84
N LYS A 53 33.03 -17.27 -14.80
CA LYS A 53 34.09 -16.49 -15.49
C LYS A 53 35.41 -16.56 -14.72
N ASN A 54 36.51 -16.68 -15.47
CA ASN A 54 37.88 -16.63 -14.93
C ASN A 54 38.29 -15.20 -14.57
N LEU A 55 37.61 -14.59 -13.58
CA LEU A 55 37.90 -13.25 -13.07
C LEU A 55 38.50 -13.34 -11.66
N SER A 56 39.26 -12.31 -11.27
CA SER A 56 39.71 -12.20 -9.87
C SER A 56 38.52 -11.93 -8.95
N ASP A 57 38.65 -12.25 -7.65
CA ASP A 57 37.58 -12.10 -6.67
C ASP A 57 37.07 -10.66 -6.61
N ASP A 58 37.93 -9.67 -6.66
CA ASP A 58 37.55 -8.25 -6.69
C ASP A 58 36.76 -7.87 -7.95
N GLN A 59 37.15 -8.44 -9.12
CA GLN A 59 36.42 -8.23 -10.37
C GLN A 59 35.03 -8.91 -10.34
N LYS A 60 34.93 -10.09 -9.79
CA LYS A 60 33.64 -10.79 -9.60
C LYS A 60 32.71 -9.98 -8.71
N GLN A 61 33.23 -9.44 -7.62
CA GLN A 61 32.42 -8.61 -6.71
C GLN A 61 31.91 -7.35 -7.40
N LEU A 62 32.76 -6.67 -8.15
CA LEU A 62 32.36 -5.47 -8.90
C LEU A 62 31.28 -5.76 -9.95
N GLU A 63 31.41 -6.87 -10.68
CA GLU A 63 30.41 -7.29 -11.66
C GLU A 63 29.09 -7.69 -10.98
N LYS A 64 29.12 -8.39 -9.84
CA LYS A 64 27.92 -8.69 -9.05
C LYS A 64 27.22 -7.42 -8.58
N GLU A 65 27.95 -6.42 -8.11
CA GLU A 65 27.36 -5.12 -7.72
C GLU A 65 26.65 -4.43 -8.89
N LYS A 66 27.23 -4.47 -10.08
CA LYS A 66 26.58 -3.92 -11.29
C LYS A 66 25.28 -4.65 -11.62
N VAL A 67 25.28 -5.98 -11.53
CA VAL A 67 24.07 -6.80 -11.75
C VAL A 67 23.00 -6.51 -10.71
N TYR A 68 23.34 -6.42 -9.43
CA TYR A 68 22.39 -6.05 -8.38
C TYR A 68 21.80 -4.66 -8.60
N LYS A 69 22.63 -3.69 -8.98
CA LYS A 69 22.18 -2.33 -9.28
C LYS A 69 21.22 -2.31 -10.47
N LEU A 70 21.57 -2.99 -11.56
CA LEU A 70 20.73 -3.09 -12.76
C LEU A 70 19.39 -3.75 -12.44
N HIS A 71 19.41 -4.86 -11.68
CA HIS A 71 18.20 -5.56 -11.26
C HIS A 71 17.30 -4.66 -10.38
N SER A 72 17.88 -3.94 -9.42
CA SER A 72 17.16 -3.00 -8.56
C SER A 72 16.52 -1.85 -9.35
N GLU A 73 17.27 -1.26 -10.30
CA GLU A 73 16.77 -0.19 -11.17
C GLU A 73 15.61 -0.66 -12.06
N ARG A 74 15.72 -1.85 -12.66
CA ARG A 74 14.67 -2.42 -13.51
C ARG A 74 13.45 -2.78 -12.70
N SER A 75 13.62 -3.43 -11.54
CA SER A 75 12.53 -3.77 -10.63
C SER A 75 11.77 -2.52 -10.19
N SER A 76 12.47 -1.45 -9.84
CA SER A 76 11.86 -0.16 -9.47
C SER A 76 11.07 0.45 -10.62
N LYS A 77 11.61 0.44 -11.84
CA LYS A 77 10.91 0.96 -13.03
C LYS A 77 9.61 0.20 -13.31
N ILE A 78 9.66 -1.13 -13.25
CA ILE A 78 8.47 -1.99 -13.44
C ILE A 78 7.44 -1.72 -12.35
N HIS A 79 7.88 -1.58 -11.11
CA HIS A 79 7.00 -1.22 -10.00
C HIS A 79 6.30 0.11 -10.23
N TYR A 80 7.03 1.19 -10.56
CA TYR A 80 6.44 2.50 -10.84
C TYR A 80 5.48 2.46 -12.01
N LEU A 81 5.83 1.73 -13.07
CA LEU A 81 4.94 1.55 -14.21
C LEU A 81 3.64 0.85 -13.81
N SER A 82 3.73 -0.21 -13.01
CA SER A 82 2.55 -0.91 -12.48
C SER A 82 1.66 0.03 -11.65
N GLN A 83 2.23 0.90 -10.82
CA GLN A 83 1.45 1.87 -10.04
C GLN A 83 0.78 2.93 -10.94
N LEU A 84 1.48 3.41 -11.98
CA LEU A 84 0.90 4.33 -12.96
C LEU A 84 -0.26 3.66 -13.72
N LEU A 85 -0.07 2.44 -14.19
CA LEU A 85 -1.13 1.70 -14.86
C LEU A 85 -2.36 1.51 -13.96
N LYS A 86 -2.17 1.17 -12.69
CA LYS A 86 -3.25 1.09 -11.70
C LYS A 86 -3.96 2.43 -11.56
N ALA A 87 -3.22 3.51 -11.37
CA ALA A 87 -3.77 4.85 -11.22
C ALA A 87 -4.65 5.27 -12.41
N TYR A 88 -4.25 4.92 -13.63
CA TYR A 88 -4.99 5.28 -14.85
C TYR A 88 -6.15 4.35 -15.19
N THR A 89 -6.13 3.10 -14.74
CA THR A 89 -7.10 2.07 -15.18
C THR A 89 -8.07 1.62 -14.10
N LEU A 90 -7.71 1.75 -12.82
CA LEU A 90 -8.49 1.23 -11.71
C LEU A 90 -8.99 2.31 -10.74
N PHE A 91 -8.50 3.53 -10.86
CA PHE A 91 -8.84 4.62 -9.95
C PHE A 91 -9.45 5.78 -10.72
N ASP A 92 -10.72 6.07 -10.46
CA ASP A 92 -11.46 7.14 -11.10
C ASP A 92 -11.61 8.32 -10.12
N LYS A 93 -11.45 9.51 -10.67
CA LYS A 93 -11.66 10.75 -9.92
C LYS A 93 -13.12 10.88 -9.52
N ASP A 94 -13.35 11.39 -8.33
CA ASP A 94 -14.67 11.56 -7.69
C ASP A 94 -15.36 10.24 -7.33
N VAL A 95 -14.64 9.10 -7.43
CA VAL A 95 -15.06 7.78 -6.96
C VAL A 95 -14.10 7.31 -5.87
N GLU A 96 -12.87 6.91 -6.22
CA GLU A 96 -11.87 6.43 -5.27
C GLU A 96 -11.06 7.56 -4.62
N TYR A 97 -10.99 8.71 -5.27
CA TYR A 97 -10.28 9.88 -4.76
C TYR A 97 -10.87 11.19 -5.30
N VAL A 98 -10.61 12.28 -4.59
CA VAL A 98 -10.94 13.64 -5.02
C VAL A 98 -9.69 14.51 -5.05
N VAL A 99 -9.71 15.59 -5.84
CA VAL A 99 -8.64 16.60 -5.85
C VAL A 99 -9.17 17.87 -5.21
N GLN A 100 -8.61 18.25 -4.07
CA GLN A 100 -8.97 19.46 -3.34
C GLN A 100 -7.70 20.21 -2.93
N ASN A 101 -7.71 21.53 -3.12
CA ASN A 101 -6.58 22.41 -2.76
C ASN A 101 -5.22 21.97 -3.35
N GLY A 102 -5.23 21.35 -4.54
CA GLY A 102 -4.00 20.86 -5.17
C GLY A 102 -3.45 19.56 -4.55
N GLN A 103 -4.27 18.83 -3.79
CA GLN A 103 -3.92 17.54 -3.19
C GLN A 103 -4.91 16.45 -3.58
N VAL A 104 -4.41 15.24 -3.73
CA VAL A 104 -5.23 14.04 -3.90
C VAL A 104 -5.64 13.55 -2.51
N LEU A 105 -6.94 13.36 -2.30
CA LEU A 105 -7.52 12.86 -1.05
C LEU A 105 -8.29 11.58 -1.32
N ILE A 106 -8.09 10.58 -0.48
CA ILE A 106 -8.79 9.28 -0.59
C ILE A 106 -10.26 9.45 -0.22
N VAL A 107 -11.14 8.80 -0.97
CA VAL A 107 -12.55 8.62 -0.64
C VAL A 107 -12.76 7.20 -0.14
N ASP A 108 -13.41 7.06 1.00
CA ASP A 108 -13.78 5.76 1.55
C ASP A 108 -14.91 5.14 0.71
N GLU A 109 -14.68 3.95 0.18
CA GLU A 109 -15.59 3.25 -0.73
C GLU A 109 -16.98 2.99 -0.11
N PHE A 110 -17.03 2.72 1.20
CA PHE A 110 -18.27 2.35 1.87
C PHE A 110 -19.05 3.55 2.38
N THR A 111 -18.38 4.59 2.83
CA THR A 111 -19.01 5.76 3.46
C THR A 111 -19.05 7.00 2.55
N GLY A 112 -18.29 7.00 1.45
CA GLY A 112 -18.11 8.17 0.58
C GLY A 112 -17.41 9.35 1.26
N ARG A 113 -16.80 9.12 2.44
CA ARG A 113 -16.11 10.18 3.18
C ARG A 113 -14.70 10.37 2.70
N VAL A 114 -14.30 11.62 2.60
CA VAL A 114 -12.90 11.98 2.34
C VAL A 114 -12.08 11.69 3.59
N LEU A 115 -10.92 11.04 3.41
CA LEU A 115 -10.00 10.65 4.47
C LEU A 115 -8.74 11.53 4.46
N PRO A 116 -8.77 12.70 5.15
CA PRO A 116 -7.62 13.59 5.16
C PRO A 116 -6.42 12.94 5.87
N GLY A 117 -5.21 13.20 5.36
CA GLY A 117 -3.97 12.68 5.94
C GLY A 117 -3.66 11.21 5.64
N ARG A 118 -4.57 10.47 5.00
CA ARG A 118 -4.29 9.13 4.50
C ARG A 118 -3.77 9.19 3.07
N ARG A 119 -2.86 8.26 2.76
CA ARG A 119 -2.28 8.11 1.42
C ARG A 119 -2.30 6.63 1.01
N PHE A 120 -2.49 6.36 -0.27
CA PHE A 120 -2.28 5.01 -0.81
C PHE A 120 -0.81 4.65 -0.70
N SER A 121 -0.52 3.40 -0.37
CA SER A 121 0.84 2.88 -0.22
C SER A 121 1.50 2.48 -1.54
N GLY A 122 2.80 2.20 -1.48
CA GLY A 122 3.55 1.60 -2.58
C GLY A 122 3.70 2.49 -3.81
N GLY A 123 3.64 3.81 -3.68
CA GLY A 123 3.79 4.75 -4.80
C GLY A 123 2.50 5.04 -5.58
N LEU A 124 1.38 4.37 -5.25
CA LEU A 124 0.12 4.59 -5.95
C LEU A 124 -0.41 6.02 -5.75
N HIS A 125 -0.27 6.58 -4.55
CA HIS A 125 -0.71 7.96 -4.30
C HIS A 125 0.06 8.97 -5.14
N GLN A 126 1.36 8.79 -5.26
CA GLN A 126 2.23 9.60 -6.12
C GLN A 126 1.88 9.43 -7.60
N ALA A 127 1.49 8.21 -8.02
CA ALA A 127 1.01 7.97 -9.37
C ALA A 127 -0.31 8.70 -9.67
N LEU A 128 -1.22 8.80 -8.69
CA LEU A 128 -2.45 9.59 -8.78
C LEU A 128 -2.16 11.09 -8.79
N GLU A 129 -1.23 11.56 -7.97
CA GLU A 129 -0.75 12.95 -7.98
C GLU A 129 -0.17 13.32 -9.36
N ALA A 130 0.61 12.42 -9.97
CA ALA A 130 1.12 12.60 -11.33
C ALA A 130 -0.01 12.59 -12.39
N LYS A 131 -0.97 11.67 -12.27
CA LYS A 131 -2.15 11.59 -13.15
C LYS A 131 -2.95 12.90 -13.16
N GLU A 132 -3.17 13.48 -11.98
CA GLU A 132 -3.95 14.72 -11.80
C GLU A 132 -3.11 15.99 -11.98
N ASN A 133 -1.82 15.85 -12.30
CA ASN A 133 -0.91 16.97 -12.51
C ASN A 133 -0.80 17.92 -11.31
N VAL A 134 -0.91 17.36 -10.11
CA VAL A 134 -0.70 18.08 -8.84
C VAL A 134 0.71 17.84 -8.32
N LYS A 135 1.12 18.60 -7.30
CA LYS A 135 2.44 18.45 -6.69
C LYS A 135 2.60 17.05 -6.11
N ILE A 136 3.63 16.31 -6.55
CA ILE A 136 3.98 15.01 -6.01
C ILE A 136 4.66 15.20 -4.65
N GLU A 137 4.09 14.64 -3.60
CA GLU A 137 4.64 14.69 -2.25
C GLU A 137 5.45 13.42 -1.95
N LYS A 138 6.41 13.56 -1.03
CA LYS A 138 7.21 12.42 -0.57
C LYS A 138 6.33 11.42 0.18
N GLU A 139 6.67 10.16 0.08
CA GLU A 139 6.00 9.11 0.85
C GLU A 139 6.25 9.30 2.34
N THR A 140 5.19 9.14 3.14
CA THR A 140 5.29 9.18 4.59
C THR A 140 5.91 7.88 5.08
N GLN A 141 7.01 7.97 5.80
CA GLN A 141 7.65 6.80 6.41
C GLN A 141 7.09 6.58 7.82
N THR A 142 6.60 5.39 8.09
CA THR A 142 6.23 4.98 9.45
C THR A 142 7.50 4.81 10.27
N LEU A 143 7.72 5.68 11.24
CA LEU A 143 8.91 5.63 12.11
C LEU A 143 8.79 4.56 13.19
N ALA A 144 7.58 4.36 13.71
CA ALA A 144 7.29 3.37 14.74
C ALA A 144 5.80 2.99 14.73
N SER A 145 5.49 1.80 15.20
CA SER A 145 4.13 1.34 15.46
C SER A 145 4.05 0.77 16.87
N ILE A 146 2.90 0.95 17.50
CA ILE A 146 2.63 0.42 18.84
C ILE A 146 1.24 -0.23 18.82
N THR A 147 1.05 -1.34 19.53
CA THR A 147 -0.27 -1.91 19.72
C THR A 147 -1.10 -1.04 20.65
N ILE A 148 -2.42 -1.07 20.47
CA ILE A 148 -3.34 -0.27 21.31
C ILE A 148 -3.22 -0.62 22.79
N GLN A 149 -3.00 -1.91 23.10
CA GLN A 149 -2.79 -2.38 24.45
C GLN A 149 -1.54 -1.75 25.10
N ASN A 150 -0.42 -1.77 24.38
CA ASN A 150 0.82 -1.19 24.87
C ASN A 150 0.72 0.34 24.99
N TYR A 151 0.01 0.99 24.05
CA TYR A 151 -0.23 2.42 24.12
C TYR A 151 -0.97 2.82 25.39
N PHE A 152 -2.08 2.15 25.73
CA PHE A 152 -2.82 2.46 26.95
C PHE A 152 -2.09 2.08 28.22
N ARG A 153 -1.20 1.08 28.20
CA ARG A 153 -0.34 0.75 29.36
C ARG A 153 0.72 1.79 29.68
N MET A 154 0.93 2.79 28.81
CA MET A 154 1.84 3.91 29.10
C MET A 154 1.24 4.95 30.07
N TYR A 155 -0.05 4.88 30.38
CA TYR A 155 -0.70 5.82 31.27
C TYR A 155 -0.67 5.31 32.72
N ASP A 156 -0.24 6.17 33.65
CA ASP A 156 -0.25 5.86 35.09
C ASP A 156 -1.66 5.73 35.66
N LYS A 157 -2.61 6.50 35.11
CA LYS A 157 -4.03 6.42 35.40
C LYS A 157 -4.81 6.07 34.16
N LEU A 158 -5.45 4.90 34.18
CA LEU A 158 -6.30 4.43 33.11
C LEU A 158 -7.66 4.07 33.69
N SER A 159 -8.73 4.52 33.05
CA SER A 159 -10.09 4.12 33.35
C SER A 159 -10.95 4.19 32.10
N GLY A 160 -12.05 3.45 32.06
CA GLY A 160 -12.95 3.44 30.93
C GLY A 160 -14.37 3.08 31.36
N MET A 161 -15.31 3.24 30.44
CA MET A 161 -16.72 2.83 30.62
C MET A 161 -17.18 2.10 29.34
N THR A 162 -17.86 0.99 29.56
CA THR A 162 -18.46 0.20 28.48
C THR A 162 -19.65 -0.57 29.02
N GLY A 163 -20.59 -0.90 28.15
CA GLY A 163 -21.76 -1.72 28.51
C GLY A 163 -21.47 -3.21 28.61
N THR A 164 -20.30 -3.69 28.19
CA THR A 164 -19.93 -5.11 28.06
C THR A 164 -18.67 -5.50 28.81
N ALA A 165 -18.20 -4.70 29.77
CA ALA A 165 -16.94 -4.94 30.48
C ALA A 165 -16.98 -6.17 31.41
N ASP A 166 -18.14 -6.53 31.93
CA ASP A 166 -18.29 -7.61 32.91
C ASP A 166 -17.88 -8.97 32.34
N THR A 167 -18.24 -9.25 31.10
CA THR A 167 -17.86 -10.50 30.39
C THR A 167 -16.37 -10.61 30.14
N GLU A 168 -15.65 -9.49 30.01
CA GLU A 168 -14.23 -9.40 29.68
C GLU A 168 -13.38 -8.95 30.88
N ALA A 169 -13.92 -9.02 32.10
CA ALA A 169 -13.25 -8.56 33.32
C ALA A 169 -11.85 -9.18 33.51
N ALA A 170 -11.72 -10.48 33.23
CA ALA A 170 -10.44 -11.18 33.33
C ALA A 170 -9.40 -10.67 32.32
N GLU A 171 -9.82 -10.24 31.13
CA GLU A 171 -8.93 -9.65 30.13
C GLU A 171 -8.46 -8.25 30.56
N PHE A 172 -9.37 -7.41 31.07
CA PHE A 172 -9.02 -6.08 31.60
C PHE A 172 -8.02 -6.17 32.75
N GLU A 173 -8.18 -7.12 33.66
CA GLU A 173 -7.25 -7.34 34.75
C GLU A 173 -5.88 -7.80 34.23
N LYS A 174 -5.86 -8.78 33.35
CA LYS A 174 -4.61 -9.37 32.81
C LYS A 174 -3.80 -8.38 31.97
N ILE A 175 -4.45 -7.57 31.13
CA ILE A 175 -3.75 -6.67 30.18
C ILE A 175 -3.43 -5.33 30.82
N TYR A 176 -4.37 -4.76 31.57
CA TYR A 176 -4.29 -3.37 32.06
C TYR A 176 -4.22 -3.26 33.57
N ASN A 177 -4.34 -4.36 34.30
CA ASN A 177 -4.45 -4.39 35.77
C ASN A 177 -5.61 -3.53 36.28
N LEU A 178 -6.77 -3.58 35.58
CA LEU A 178 -7.98 -2.83 35.88
C LEU A 178 -9.08 -3.76 36.38
N GLY A 179 -9.60 -3.46 37.58
CA GLY A 179 -10.82 -4.10 38.08
C GLY A 179 -12.08 -3.57 37.36
N VAL A 180 -13.04 -4.42 37.13
CA VAL A 180 -14.36 -4.06 36.56
C VAL A 180 -15.34 -3.89 37.68
N THR A 181 -16.05 -2.76 37.70
CA THR A 181 -17.13 -2.49 38.64
C THR A 181 -18.44 -2.32 37.86
N VAL A 182 -19.41 -3.19 38.13
CA VAL A 182 -20.74 -3.11 37.53
C VAL A 182 -21.55 -2.04 38.26
N ILE A 183 -21.97 -1.00 37.55
CA ILE A 183 -22.83 0.07 38.08
C ILE A 183 -24.27 -0.31 37.77
N PRO A 184 -25.12 -0.49 38.81
CA PRO A 184 -26.51 -0.86 38.60
C PRO A 184 -27.30 0.26 37.91
N THR A 185 -28.28 -0.12 37.11
CA THR A 185 -29.15 0.83 36.42
C THR A 185 -29.97 1.66 37.42
N HIS A 186 -30.15 2.95 37.15
CA HIS A 186 -30.96 3.84 38.02
C HIS A 186 -32.44 3.41 38.11
N ARG A 187 -32.96 2.81 37.04
CA ARG A 187 -34.34 2.30 36.97
C ARG A 187 -34.35 0.84 36.58
N SER A 188 -35.34 0.08 37.08
CA SER A 188 -35.54 -1.32 36.69
C SER A 188 -35.78 -1.46 35.20
N ILE A 189 -35.16 -2.48 34.58
CA ILE A 189 -35.35 -2.80 33.17
C ILE A 189 -36.83 -3.20 32.96
N LYS A 190 -37.51 -2.47 32.07
CA LYS A 190 -38.91 -2.76 31.67
C LYS A 190 -39.01 -3.55 30.37
N ARG A 191 -37.88 -3.72 29.67
CA ARG A 191 -37.80 -4.45 28.40
C ARG A 191 -37.79 -5.95 28.69
N ASN A 192 -38.70 -6.66 28.05
CA ASN A 192 -38.69 -8.13 27.99
C ASN A 192 -38.31 -8.53 26.58
N ASP A 193 -37.18 -9.22 26.43
CA ASP A 193 -36.75 -9.80 25.14
C ASP A 193 -37.34 -11.22 25.06
N PHE A 194 -38.14 -11.49 24.05
CA PHE A 194 -38.72 -12.81 23.75
C PHE A 194 -37.86 -13.47 22.67
N ASN A 195 -37.42 -14.71 22.93
CA ASN A 195 -36.72 -15.54 21.96
C ASN A 195 -37.70 -16.10 20.93
#